data_5164fe3a778b1dbdda31109feae8ec70
#
_entry.id   5164fe3a778b1dbdda31109feae8ec70
#
_cell.length_a   1.000
_cell.length_b   1.000
_cell.length_c   1.000
_cell.angle_alpha   90.00
_cell.angle_beta   90.00
_cell.angle_gamma   90.00
#
_symmetry.space_group_name_H-M   'P 1'
#
loop_
_entity.id
_entity.type
_entity.pdbx_description
1 polymer ?
#
loop_
_entity_poly.entity_id
_entity_poly.type
_entity_poly.pdbx_seq_one_letter_code
_entity_poly.pdbx_strand_id
1 'polypeptide(L)'
;MGPLARLPLHPLLLAAYAVLFVYAANINEVTPSDLWWPLAVALGAGAVVLALCALVYRDARRGAFLASAVVLAFAFFGHISSQLDEDVLPELLQLGVWLGFVVVIAVYARRARGSVPTVTAALNAFTLALVVISLVTIVPTETTRVARGTAGEPVSGDVMAEATRLPERDIYFLVFDRYGSDWAIEERFGIENDIYGALADEGFQVIPGARANYRATDMSLASILSMDTL
;
A
#
# COMPACT_ATOMS: atom_id res chain seq x y z
N MET A 1 -34.58 6.85 -7.85
CA MET A 1 -33.13 6.93 -7.69
C MET A 1 -32.79 8.18 -6.87
N GLY A 2 -32.11 8.03 -5.76
CA GLY A 2 -31.73 9.14 -4.87
C GLY A 2 -30.75 10.12 -5.51
N PRO A 3 -30.55 11.32 -4.93
CA PRO A 3 -29.69 12.36 -5.50
C PRO A 3 -28.23 11.92 -5.69
N LEU A 4 -27.70 11.05 -4.82
CA LEU A 4 -26.35 10.48 -4.92
C LEU A 4 -26.13 9.62 -6.18
N ALA A 5 -27.17 8.94 -6.68
CA ALA A 5 -27.09 8.17 -7.93
C ALA A 5 -26.95 9.05 -9.18
N ARG A 6 -27.15 10.37 -9.05
CA ARG A 6 -27.07 11.31 -10.17
C ARG A 6 -25.70 11.95 -10.33
N LEU A 7 -24.87 11.92 -9.29
CA LEU A 7 -23.52 12.50 -9.30
C LEU A 7 -22.52 11.43 -9.78
N PRO A 8 -21.58 11.78 -10.68
CA PRO A 8 -20.56 10.86 -11.15
C PRO A 8 -19.41 10.77 -10.15
N LEU A 9 -19.60 10.06 -9.03
CA LEU A 9 -18.63 9.94 -7.94
C LEU A 9 -17.57 8.86 -8.18
N HIS A 10 -17.86 7.90 -9.05
CA HIS A 10 -17.00 6.72 -9.24
C HIS A 10 -15.55 7.02 -9.61
N PRO A 11 -15.14 8.10 -10.31
CA PRO A 11 -13.72 8.37 -10.55
C PRO A 11 -12.99 8.78 -9.27
N LEU A 12 -13.64 9.54 -8.40
CA LEU A 12 -13.07 9.98 -7.11
C LEU A 12 -13.03 8.82 -6.10
N LEU A 13 -14.09 8.01 -6.07
CA LEU A 13 -14.11 6.81 -5.24
C LEU A 13 -13.03 5.81 -5.67
N LEU A 14 -12.78 5.70 -6.97
CA LEU A 14 -11.72 4.84 -7.51
C LEU A 14 -10.32 5.37 -7.16
N ALA A 15 -10.11 6.69 -7.23
CA ALA A 15 -8.88 7.33 -6.81
C ALA A 15 -8.62 7.14 -5.30
N ALA A 16 -9.65 7.29 -4.48
CA ALA A 16 -9.57 6.99 -3.05
C ALA A 16 -9.27 5.50 -2.80
N TYR A 17 -9.98 4.61 -3.50
CA TYR A 17 -9.76 3.17 -3.37
C TYR A 17 -8.33 2.76 -3.69
N ALA A 18 -7.70 3.31 -4.73
CA ALA A 18 -6.33 2.98 -5.09
C ALA A 18 -5.36 3.24 -3.92
N VAL A 19 -5.51 4.37 -3.21
CA VAL A 19 -4.70 4.70 -2.04
C VAL A 19 -5.04 3.81 -0.85
N LEU A 20 -6.33 3.62 -0.58
CA LEU A 20 -6.79 2.79 0.53
C LEU A 20 -6.39 1.31 0.34
N PHE A 21 -6.40 0.83 -0.89
CA PHE A 21 -5.95 -0.53 -1.23
C PHE A 21 -4.46 -0.71 -0.91
N VAL A 22 -3.60 0.21 -1.36
CA VAL A 22 -2.16 0.17 -1.07
C VAL A 22 -1.90 0.30 0.43
N TYR A 23 -2.62 1.20 1.11
CA TYR A 23 -2.52 1.36 2.56
C TYR A 23 -2.91 0.07 3.31
N ALA A 24 -4.05 -0.54 2.94
CA ALA A 24 -4.51 -1.79 3.56
C ALA A 24 -3.55 -2.96 3.31
N ALA A 25 -2.95 -3.03 2.12
CA ALA A 25 -1.95 -4.05 1.77
C ALA A 25 -0.64 -3.92 2.56
N ASN A 26 -0.30 -2.70 2.99
CA ASN A 26 0.93 -2.39 3.72
C ASN A 26 0.65 -1.89 5.15
N ILE A 27 -0.51 -2.24 5.74
CA ILE A 27 -1.00 -1.65 6.99
C ILE A 27 -0.05 -1.82 8.18
N ASN A 28 0.81 -2.84 8.14
CA ASN A 28 1.80 -3.09 9.18
C ASN A 28 3.12 -2.31 8.97
N GLU A 29 3.29 -1.65 7.83
CA GLU A 29 4.50 -0.93 7.44
C GLU A 29 4.30 0.59 7.39
N VAL A 30 3.05 1.05 7.50
CA VAL A 30 2.66 2.46 7.40
C VAL A 30 1.91 2.93 8.63
N THR A 31 1.91 4.24 8.87
CA THR A 31 1.18 4.87 9.97
C THR A 31 -0.06 5.62 9.45
N PRO A 32 -1.07 5.91 10.29
CA PRO A 32 -2.24 6.69 9.88
C PRO A 32 -1.90 8.06 9.29
N SER A 33 -0.78 8.67 9.69
CA SER A 33 -0.31 9.94 9.13
C SER A 33 0.06 9.84 7.66
N ASP A 34 0.56 8.69 7.23
CA ASP A 34 1.03 8.46 5.86
C ASP A 34 -0.12 8.35 4.85
N LEU A 35 -1.34 8.15 5.33
CA LEU A 35 -2.54 8.03 4.49
C LEU A 35 -2.99 9.36 3.90
N TRP A 36 -2.92 10.44 4.67
CA TRP A 36 -3.66 11.67 4.35
C TRP A 36 -3.13 12.41 3.12
N TRP A 37 -1.81 12.49 2.98
CA TRP A 37 -1.20 13.19 1.86
C TRP A 37 -1.43 12.46 0.52
N PRO A 38 -1.16 11.15 0.38
CA PRO A 38 -1.47 10.43 -0.85
C PRO A 38 -2.96 10.46 -1.20
N LEU A 39 -3.84 10.37 -0.19
CA LEU A 39 -5.29 10.45 -0.40
C LEU A 39 -5.72 11.82 -0.94
N ALA A 40 -5.20 12.91 -0.37
CA ALA A 40 -5.48 14.26 -0.83
C ALA A 40 -4.98 14.48 -2.27
N VAL A 41 -3.77 14.01 -2.59
CA VAL A 41 -3.19 14.09 -3.94
C VAL A 41 -4.01 13.27 -4.93
N ALA A 42 -4.38 12.03 -4.60
CA ALA A 42 -5.16 11.17 -5.48
C ALA A 42 -6.55 11.74 -5.77
N LEU A 43 -7.23 12.24 -4.73
CA LEU A 43 -8.54 12.90 -4.88
C LEU A 43 -8.43 14.19 -5.71
N GLY A 44 -7.40 15.02 -5.46
CA GLY A 44 -7.14 16.23 -6.22
C GLY A 44 -6.87 15.94 -7.70
N ALA A 45 -5.96 15.00 -7.98
CA ALA A 45 -5.66 14.55 -9.34
C ALA A 45 -6.89 13.94 -10.03
N GLY A 46 -7.63 13.09 -9.32
CA GLY A 46 -8.89 12.52 -9.82
C GLY A 46 -9.94 13.56 -10.16
N ALA A 47 -10.05 14.60 -9.33
CA ALA A 47 -10.96 15.73 -9.58
C ALA A 47 -10.55 16.55 -10.83
N VAL A 48 -9.23 16.79 -10.99
CA VAL A 48 -8.71 17.46 -12.20
C VAL A 48 -8.99 16.63 -13.45
N VAL A 49 -8.68 15.33 -13.42
CA VAL A 49 -8.96 14.41 -14.55
C VAL A 49 -10.45 14.40 -14.88
N LEU A 50 -11.33 14.31 -13.85
CA LEU A 50 -12.78 14.36 -14.04
C LEU A 50 -13.21 15.68 -14.69
N ALA A 51 -12.71 16.82 -14.20
CA ALA A 51 -13.03 18.13 -14.75
C ALA A 51 -12.61 18.25 -16.22
N LEU A 52 -11.39 17.83 -16.56
CA LEU A 52 -10.88 17.84 -17.93
C LEU A 52 -11.72 16.96 -18.86
N CYS A 53 -12.02 15.73 -18.42
CA CYS A 53 -12.88 14.83 -19.18
C CYS A 53 -14.31 15.36 -19.33
N ALA A 54 -14.87 15.97 -18.28
CA ALA A 54 -16.19 16.60 -18.34
C ALA A 54 -16.25 17.76 -19.33
N LEU A 55 -15.18 18.56 -19.41
CA LEU A 55 -15.04 19.64 -20.40
C LEU A 55 -15.02 19.09 -21.84
N VAL A 56 -14.24 18.03 -22.10
CA VAL A 56 -14.16 17.38 -23.42
C VAL A 56 -15.52 16.87 -23.89
N TYR A 57 -16.28 16.25 -22.99
CA TYR A 57 -17.60 15.70 -23.32
C TYR A 57 -18.74 16.72 -23.18
N ARG A 58 -18.50 17.86 -22.53
CA ARG A 58 -19.52 18.82 -22.10
C ARG A 58 -20.66 18.16 -21.29
N ASP A 59 -20.32 17.08 -20.63
CA ASP A 59 -21.22 16.25 -19.81
C ASP A 59 -20.40 15.55 -18.72
N ALA A 60 -20.67 15.86 -17.46
CA ALA A 60 -19.94 15.34 -16.32
C ALA A 60 -20.05 13.81 -16.18
N ARG A 61 -21.18 13.20 -16.52
CA ARG A 61 -21.38 11.76 -16.41
C ARG A 61 -20.61 11.01 -17.49
N ARG A 62 -20.59 11.51 -18.72
CA ARG A 62 -19.82 10.94 -19.81
C ARG A 62 -18.33 11.12 -19.58
N GLY A 63 -17.93 12.31 -19.12
CA GLY A 63 -16.55 12.58 -18.73
C GLY A 63 -16.08 11.65 -17.62
N ALA A 64 -16.95 11.31 -16.67
CA ALA A 64 -16.60 10.42 -15.57
C ALA A 64 -16.26 8.98 -16.02
N PHE A 65 -16.88 8.45 -17.07
CA PHE A 65 -16.47 7.15 -17.61
C PHE A 65 -15.03 7.17 -18.08
N LEU A 66 -14.64 8.19 -18.85
CA LEU A 66 -13.26 8.34 -19.29
C LEU A 66 -12.32 8.61 -18.12
N ALA A 67 -12.71 9.47 -17.19
CA ALA A 67 -11.92 9.76 -15.99
C ALA A 67 -11.66 8.50 -15.16
N SER A 68 -12.67 7.63 -14.96
CA SER A 68 -12.47 6.35 -14.28
C SER A 68 -11.55 5.42 -15.02
N ALA A 69 -11.64 5.36 -16.35
CA ALA A 69 -10.72 4.54 -17.14
C ALA A 69 -9.27 5.01 -17.03
N VAL A 70 -9.05 6.34 -17.05
CA VAL A 70 -7.72 6.94 -16.87
C VAL A 70 -7.18 6.69 -15.47
N VAL A 71 -8.00 6.92 -14.42
CA VAL A 71 -7.61 6.66 -13.02
C VAL A 71 -7.28 5.18 -12.82
N LEU A 72 -8.11 4.27 -13.35
CA LEU A 72 -7.88 2.84 -13.25
C LEU A 72 -6.58 2.43 -13.96
N ALA A 73 -6.39 2.88 -15.19
CA ALA A 73 -5.18 2.58 -15.95
C ALA A 73 -3.93 3.08 -15.22
N PHE A 74 -3.93 4.31 -14.73
CA PHE A 74 -2.80 4.88 -14.01
C PHE A 74 -2.50 4.15 -12.69
N ALA A 75 -3.53 3.92 -11.88
CA ALA A 75 -3.35 3.36 -10.53
C ALA A 75 -2.95 1.87 -10.55
N PHE A 76 -3.43 1.10 -11.54
CA PHE A 76 -3.25 -0.35 -11.54
C PHE A 76 -2.27 -0.85 -12.58
N PHE A 77 -1.78 0.00 -13.50
CA PHE A 77 -0.80 -0.40 -14.52
C PHE A 77 0.42 -1.06 -13.88
N GLY A 78 1.10 -0.37 -12.97
CA GLY A 78 2.32 -0.89 -12.34
C GLY A 78 2.08 -2.15 -11.50
N HIS A 79 0.94 -2.21 -10.80
CA HIS A 79 0.60 -3.38 -9.99
C HIS A 79 0.34 -4.62 -10.84
N ILE A 80 -0.34 -4.47 -11.97
CA ILE A 80 -0.60 -5.58 -12.89
C ILE A 80 0.68 -5.93 -13.66
N SER A 81 1.44 -4.92 -14.10
CA SER A 81 2.71 -5.11 -14.81
C SER A 81 3.71 -5.92 -13.99
N SER A 82 3.81 -5.65 -12.68
CA SER A 82 4.72 -6.39 -11.79
C SER A 82 4.34 -7.86 -11.53
N GLN A 83 3.12 -8.27 -11.89
CA GLN A 83 2.65 -9.66 -11.79
C GLN A 83 2.78 -10.43 -13.11
N LEU A 84 3.06 -9.71 -14.19
CA LEU A 84 3.21 -10.30 -15.52
C LEU A 84 4.70 -10.47 -15.83
N ASP A 85 5.03 -11.63 -16.35
CA ASP A 85 6.38 -11.89 -16.85
C ASP A 85 6.58 -11.11 -18.17
N GLU A 86 7.68 -10.39 -18.27
CA GLU A 86 8.02 -9.60 -19.46
C GLU A 86 8.22 -10.48 -20.71
N ASP A 87 8.64 -11.73 -20.52
CA ASP A 87 8.75 -12.70 -21.59
C ASP A 87 7.37 -13.13 -22.13
N VAL A 88 6.32 -13.05 -21.30
CA VAL A 88 4.95 -13.39 -21.69
C VAL A 88 4.24 -12.21 -22.30
N LEU A 89 4.38 -11.02 -21.71
CA LEU A 89 3.72 -9.80 -22.21
C LEU A 89 4.63 -8.58 -22.03
N PRO A 90 5.39 -8.20 -23.08
CA PRO A 90 6.25 -7.02 -23.04
C PRO A 90 5.53 -5.75 -22.62
N GLU A 91 6.20 -4.89 -21.87
CA GLU A 91 5.64 -3.66 -21.27
C GLU A 91 4.95 -2.76 -22.31
N LEU A 92 5.50 -2.64 -23.53
CA LEU A 92 4.89 -1.87 -24.62
C LEU A 92 3.53 -2.44 -25.05
N LEU A 93 3.36 -3.76 -25.03
CA LEU A 93 2.06 -4.39 -25.35
C LEU A 93 1.07 -4.17 -24.21
N GLN A 94 1.52 -4.24 -22.94
CA GLN A 94 0.69 -3.90 -21.78
C GLN A 94 0.19 -2.47 -21.89
N LEU A 95 1.08 -1.50 -22.20
CA LEU A 95 0.70 -0.11 -22.42
C LEU A 95 -0.32 0.01 -23.56
N GLY A 96 -0.12 -0.71 -24.66
CA GLY A 96 -1.07 -0.77 -25.79
C GLY A 96 -2.46 -1.26 -25.37
N VAL A 97 -2.53 -2.30 -24.53
CA VAL A 97 -3.80 -2.84 -23.98
C VAL A 97 -4.51 -1.78 -23.12
N TRP A 98 -3.78 -1.11 -22.21
CA TRP A 98 -4.35 -0.05 -21.38
C TRP A 98 -4.84 1.15 -22.17
N LEU A 99 -4.07 1.59 -23.15
CA LEU A 99 -4.49 2.66 -24.07
C LEU A 99 -5.71 2.25 -24.87
N GLY A 100 -5.74 1.01 -25.39
CA GLY A 100 -6.91 0.44 -26.06
C GLY A 100 -8.15 0.43 -25.18
N PHE A 101 -8.01 0.03 -23.92
CA PHE A 101 -9.08 0.08 -22.92
C PHE A 101 -9.62 1.51 -22.74
N VAL A 102 -8.75 2.50 -22.53
CA VAL A 102 -9.14 3.90 -22.39
C VAL A 102 -9.86 4.41 -23.65
N VAL A 103 -9.37 4.06 -24.86
CA VAL A 103 -10.01 4.42 -26.13
C VAL A 103 -11.40 3.79 -26.27
N VAL A 104 -11.55 2.51 -25.93
CA VAL A 104 -12.85 1.83 -25.96
C VAL A 104 -13.86 2.52 -25.05
N ILE A 105 -13.46 2.87 -23.81
CA ILE A 105 -14.32 3.59 -22.88
C ILE A 105 -14.64 5.01 -23.40
N ALA A 106 -13.66 5.69 -24.01
CA ALA A 106 -13.88 7.00 -24.62
C ALA A 106 -14.93 6.94 -25.75
N VAL A 107 -14.85 5.94 -26.61
CA VAL A 107 -15.83 5.71 -27.69
C VAL A 107 -17.19 5.34 -27.12
N TYR A 108 -17.23 4.47 -26.12
CA TYR A 108 -18.46 4.13 -25.40
C TYR A 108 -19.13 5.38 -24.81
N ALA A 109 -18.37 6.20 -24.08
CA ALA A 109 -18.87 7.44 -23.45
C ALA A 109 -19.50 8.41 -24.47
N ARG A 110 -18.94 8.46 -25.70
CA ARG A 110 -19.50 9.28 -26.79
C ARG A 110 -20.80 8.71 -27.37
N ARG A 111 -20.90 7.38 -27.47
CA ARG A 111 -22.01 6.68 -28.13
C ARG A 111 -23.15 6.33 -27.20
N ALA A 112 -22.88 6.25 -25.88
CA ALA A 112 -23.89 5.88 -24.89
C ALA A 112 -25.10 6.86 -24.90
N ARG A 113 -26.29 6.28 -25.08
CA ARG A 113 -27.56 6.99 -25.04
C ARG A 113 -28.51 6.26 -24.10
N GLY A 114 -29.15 7.01 -23.18
CA GLY A 114 -30.18 6.45 -22.28
C GLY A 114 -29.65 5.64 -21.08
N SER A 115 -28.58 4.86 -21.24
CA SER A 115 -28.01 4.00 -20.18
C SER A 115 -27.08 4.72 -19.19
N VAL A 116 -26.63 5.93 -19.52
CA VAL A 116 -25.64 6.69 -18.74
C VAL A 116 -25.97 6.81 -17.24
N PRO A 117 -27.21 7.19 -16.84
CA PRO A 117 -27.52 7.31 -15.41
C PRO A 117 -27.48 5.97 -14.66
N THR A 118 -27.91 4.88 -15.31
CA THR A 118 -27.91 3.54 -14.69
C THR A 118 -26.49 3.02 -14.52
N VAL A 119 -25.64 3.17 -15.53
CA VAL A 119 -24.22 2.74 -15.47
C VAL A 119 -23.46 3.60 -14.45
N THR A 120 -23.71 4.90 -14.40
CA THR A 120 -23.13 5.79 -13.35
C THR A 120 -23.51 5.30 -11.95
N ALA A 121 -24.79 4.99 -11.72
CA ALA A 121 -25.24 4.51 -10.42
C ALA A 121 -24.60 3.14 -10.05
N ALA A 122 -24.48 2.23 -11.02
CA ALA A 122 -23.83 0.95 -10.82
C ALA A 122 -22.34 1.10 -10.50
N LEU A 123 -21.62 1.96 -11.24
CA LEU A 123 -20.20 2.24 -10.98
C LEU A 123 -19.99 2.93 -9.62
N ASN A 124 -20.86 3.88 -9.24
CA ASN A 124 -20.80 4.49 -7.92
C ASN A 124 -20.98 3.44 -6.81
N ALA A 125 -21.97 2.54 -6.96
CA ALA A 125 -22.20 1.49 -5.97
C ALA A 125 -21.03 0.53 -5.90
N PHE A 126 -20.47 0.12 -7.02
CA PHE A 126 -19.31 -0.77 -7.10
C PHE A 126 -18.07 -0.14 -6.47
N THR A 127 -17.70 1.07 -6.87
CA THR A 127 -16.52 1.75 -6.31
C THR A 127 -16.68 2.11 -4.84
N LEU A 128 -17.90 2.44 -4.40
CA LEU A 128 -18.18 2.62 -2.99
C LEU A 128 -18.00 1.32 -2.20
N ALA A 129 -18.44 0.18 -2.74
CA ALA A 129 -18.22 -1.11 -2.10
C ALA A 129 -16.73 -1.43 -1.95
N LEU A 130 -15.90 -1.13 -2.96
CA LEU A 130 -14.45 -1.30 -2.88
C LEU A 130 -13.82 -0.44 -1.76
N VAL A 131 -14.24 0.84 -1.65
CA VAL A 131 -13.80 1.72 -0.56
C VAL A 131 -14.23 1.16 0.80
N VAL A 132 -15.47 0.70 0.94
CA VAL A 132 -15.98 0.13 2.19
C VAL A 132 -15.18 -1.13 2.57
N ILE A 133 -14.88 -2.01 1.63
CA ILE A 133 -14.07 -3.21 1.88
C ILE A 133 -12.68 -2.82 2.42
N SER A 134 -12.02 -1.83 1.82
CA SER A 134 -10.74 -1.34 2.33
C SER A 134 -10.85 -0.78 3.75
N LEU A 135 -11.90 0.00 4.04
CA LEU A 135 -12.14 0.57 5.37
C LEU A 135 -12.45 -0.50 6.42
N VAL A 136 -13.16 -1.57 6.07
CA VAL A 136 -13.41 -2.72 6.97
C VAL A 136 -12.11 -3.39 7.38
N THR A 137 -11.08 -3.37 6.55
CA THR A 137 -9.75 -3.88 6.91
C THR A 137 -8.95 -2.86 7.73
N ILE A 138 -8.95 -1.60 7.34
CA ILE A 138 -8.12 -0.54 7.95
C ILE A 138 -8.62 -0.17 9.35
N VAL A 139 -9.91 0.11 9.51
CA VAL A 139 -10.45 0.69 10.75
C VAL A 139 -10.23 -0.19 11.98
N PRO A 140 -10.52 -1.52 11.96
CA PRO A 140 -10.28 -2.37 13.12
C PRO A 140 -8.81 -2.44 13.50
N THR A 141 -7.92 -2.52 12.51
CA THR A 141 -6.47 -2.60 12.75
C THR A 141 -5.96 -1.32 13.41
N GLU A 142 -6.33 -0.14 12.87
CA GLU A 142 -5.89 1.13 13.42
C GLU A 142 -6.51 1.44 14.79
N THR A 143 -7.77 1.07 15.02
CA THR A 143 -8.38 1.22 16.35
C THR A 143 -7.70 0.35 17.39
N THR A 144 -7.31 -0.88 17.03
CA THR A 144 -6.56 -1.77 17.92
C THR A 144 -5.14 -1.23 18.19
N ARG A 145 -4.47 -0.68 17.16
CA ARG A 145 -3.15 -0.06 17.29
C ARG A 145 -3.19 1.14 18.25
N VAL A 146 -4.18 2.03 18.11
CA VAL A 146 -4.37 3.17 19.01
C VAL A 146 -4.67 2.69 20.42
N ALA A 147 -5.53 1.69 20.62
CA ALA A 147 -5.85 1.16 21.93
C ALA A 147 -4.62 0.55 22.63
N ARG A 148 -3.75 -0.14 21.90
CA ARG A 148 -2.48 -0.68 22.42
C ARG A 148 -1.48 0.42 22.73
N GLY A 149 -1.34 1.44 21.88
CA GLY A 149 -0.45 2.59 22.10
C GLY A 149 -0.85 3.43 23.32
N THR A 150 -2.14 3.46 23.68
CA THR A 150 -2.63 4.14 24.90
C THR A 150 -2.55 3.25 26.14
N ALA A 151 -2.43 1.92 25.96
CA ALA A 151 -2.32 0.93 27.02
C ALA A 151 -0.86 0.52 27.31
N GLY A 152 0.13 1.27 26.82
CA GLY A 152 1.54 1.04 27.10
C GLY A 152 1.71 0.93 28.62
N GLU A 153 1.93 -0.29 29.14
CA GLU A 153 2.21 -0.49 30.54
C GLU A 153 3.48 0.29 30.89
N PRO A 154 3.47 1.10 31.95
CA PRO A 154 4.69 1.74 32.42
C PRO A 154 5.69 0.63 32.74
N VAL A 155 6.89 0.72 32.14
CA VAL A 155 8.01 -0.17 32.49
C VAL A 155 8.07 -0.25 34.00
N SER A 156 7.88 -1.45 34.56
CA SER A 156 7.78 -1.60 36.01
C SER A 156 9.05 -1.06 36.68
N GLY A 157 8.88 -0.34 37.79
CA GLY A 157 9.99 0.31 38.48
C GLY A 157 11.11 -0.65 38.89
N ASP A 158 10.83 -1.96 38.96
CA ASP A 158 11.80 -3.00 39.28
C ASP A 158 12.82 -3.20 38.14
N VAL A 159 12.39 -3.10 36.86
CA VAL A 159 13.28 -3.17 35.69
C VAL A 159 14.20 -1.95 35.65
N MET A 160 13.70 -0.76 36.00
CA MET A 160 14.51 0.45 36.10
C MET A 160 15.48 0.42 37.27
N ALA A 161 15.13 -0.25 38.37
CA ALA A 161 16.03 -0.36 39.55
C ALA A 161 17.20 -1.35 39.28
N GLU A 162 16.97 -2.39 38.46
CA GLU A 162 18.02 -3.35 38.07
C GLU A 162 18.93 -2.76 36.98
N ALA A 163 18.43 -1.85 36.15
CA ALA A 163 19.20 -1.12 35.13
C ALA A 163 20.20 -0.11 35.72
N THR A 164 20.19 0.17 37.03
CA THR A 164 21.18 1.04 37.71
C THR A 164 22.58 0.40 37.84
N ARG A 165 22.74 -0.89 37.54
CA ARG A 165 24.04 -1.52 37.36
C ARG A 165 24.40 -1.50 35.87
N LEU A 166 24.82 -0.33 35.38
CA LEU A 166 25.32 -0.22 33.99
C LEU A 166 26.56 -1.14 33.86
N PRO A 167 26.61 -1.95 32.77
CA PRO A 167 27.82 -2.70 32.50
C PRO A 167 28.97 -1.73 32.21
N GLU A 168 30.18 -2.08 32.64
CA GLU A 168 31.41 -1.31 32.36
C GLU A 168 31.82 -1.29 30.87
N ARG A 169 30.95 -1.84 29.98
CA ARG A 169 31.20 -1.98 28.54
C ARG A 169 30.06 -1.38 27.75
N ASP A 170 30.42 -0.75 26.65
CA ASP A 170 29.46 -0.26 25.69
C ASP A 170 28.77 -1.44 24.97
N ILE A 171 27.47 -1.32 24.73
CA ILE A 171 26.67 -2.26 23.93
C ILE A 171 26.29 -1.58 22.64
N TYR A 172 26.73 -2.15 21.51
CA TYR A 172 26.37 -1.68 20.18
C TYR A 172 25.32 -2.62 19.59
N PHE A 173 24.14 -2.07 19.27
CA PHE A 173 23.08 -2.80 18.56
C PHE A 173 23.04 -2.31 17.12
N LEU A 174 23.55 -3.13 16.19
CA LEU A 174 23.63 -2.81 14.77
C LEU A 174 22.54 -3.56 14.01
N VAL A 175 21.71 -2.83 13.28
CA VAL A 175 20.64 -3.39 12.45
C VAL A 175 20.91 -3.02 10.99
N PHE A 176 21.10 -4.02 10.16
CA PHE A 176 21.22 -3.86 8.72
C PHE A 176 19.82 -4.04 8.11
N ASP A 177 19.13 -2.91 7.88
CA ASP A 177 17.79 -2.93 7.33
C ASP A 177 17.75 -3.55 5.94
N ARG A 178 16.80 -4.45 5.71
CA ARG A 178 16.62 -5.20 4.46
C ARG A 178 17.81 -6.05 4.03
N TYR A 179 18.75 -6.31 4.91
CA TYR A 179 19.84 -7.25 4.63
C TYR A 179 19.33 -8.68 4.75
N GLY A 180 19.36 -9.42 3.64
CA GLY A 180 18.92 -10.81 3.59
C GLY A 180 19.91 -11.75 4.28
N SER A 181 19.43 -12.92 4.72
CA SER A 181 20.34 -13.99 5.12
C SER A 181 21.20 -14.44 3.93
N ASP A 182 22.38 -15.00 4.20
CA ASP A 182 23.26 -15.59 3.19
C ASP A 182 22.53 -16.53 2.24
N TRP A 183 21.72 -17.46 2.78
CA TRP A 183 20.86 -18.33 1.98
C TRP A 183 19.92 -17.56 1.03
N ALA A 184 19.26 -16.50 1.51
CA ALA A 184 18.32 -15.72 0.70
C ALA A 184 19.04 -14.90 -0.38
N ILE A 185 20.24 -14.40 -0.07
CA ILE A 185 21.07 -13.62 -1.01
C ILE A 185 21.64 -14.56 -2.09
N GLU A 186 22.13 -15.73 -1.70
CA GLU A 186 22.66 -16.71 -2.63
C GLU A 186 21.57 -17.28 -3.54
N GLU A 187 20.43 -17.72 -2.99
CA GLU A 187 19.36 -18.34 -3.78
C GLU A 187 18.68 -17.36 -4.76
N ARG A 188 18.48 -16.10 -4.32
CA ARG A 188 17.77 -15.12 -5.16
C ARG A 188 18.66 -14.34 -6.12
N PHE A 189 19.90 -14.09 -5.73
CA PHE A 189 20.78 -13.17 -6.47
C PHE A 189 22.07 -13.85 -6.92
N GLY A 190 22.33 -15.09 -6.53
CA GLY A 190 23.55 -15.81 -6.87
C GLY A 190 24.82 -15.17 -6.28
N ILE A 191 24.67 -14.41 -5.19
CA ILE A 191 25.78 -13.70 -4.54
C ILE A 191 26.25 -14.54 -3.36
N GLU A 192 27.49 -15.02 -3.43
CA GLU A 192 28.19 -15.58 -2.27
C GLU A 192 28.53 -14.47 -1.29
N ASN A 193 28.11 -14.63 -0.04
CA ASN A 193 28.29 -13.64 1.00
C ASN A 193 29.06 -14.27 2.17
N ASP A 194 30.26 -13.81 2.41
CA ASP A 194 31.17 -14.33 3.44
C ASP A 194 31.11 -13.55 4.77
N ILE A 195 30.18 -12.60 4.92
CA ILE A 195 30.10 -11.72 6.09
C ILE A 195 29.99 -12.51 7.40
N TYR A 196 29.26 -13.62 7.39
CA TYR A 196 29.10 -14.45 8.57
C TYR A 196 30.39 -15.20 8.94
N GLY A 197 31.16 -15.61 7.93
CA GLY A 197 32.49 -16.16 8.13
C GLY A 197 33.46 -15.12 8.69
N ALA A 198 33.50 -13.95 8.08
CA ALA A 198 34.33 -12.85 8.52
C ALA A 198 33.98 -12.39 9.96
N LEU A 199 32.69 -12.31 10.32
CA LEU A 199 32.28 -11.99 11.69
C LEU A 199 32.68 -13.08 12.69
N ALA A 200 32.58 -14.37 12.31
CA ALA A 200 33.00 -15.47 13.16
C ALA A 200 34.52 -15.45 13.40
N ASP A 201 35.31 -15.12 12.39
CA ASP A 201 36.78 -14.99 12.50
C ASP A 201 37.19 -13.83 13.42
N GLU A 202 36.38 -12.77 13.51
CA GLU A 202 36.55 -11.65 14.45
C GLU A 202 35.98 -11.96 15.86
N GLY A 203 35.50 -13.18 16.09
CA GLY A 203 35.03 -13.65 17.40
C GLY A 203 33.54 -13.37 17.68
N PHE A 204 32.73 -12.99 16.71
CA PHE A 204 31.30 -12.88 16.87
C PHE A 204 30.65 -14.28 16.91
N GLN A 205 29.61 -14.42 17.73
CA GLN A 205 28.77 -15.61 17.71
C GLN A 205 27.70 -15.45 16.61
N VAL A 206 27.84 -16.23 15.55
CA VAL A 206 26.84 -16.27 14.48
C VAL A 206 25.78 -17.30 14.83
N ILE A 207 24.51 -16.91 14.71
CA ILE A 207 23.34 -17.79 14.92
C ILE A 207 22.69 -18.03 13.56
N PRO A 208 22.99 -19.16 12.89
CA PRO A 208 22.44 -19.46 11.58
C PRO A 208 20.94 -19.72 11.68
N GLY A 209 20.17 -19.25 10.68
CA GLY A 209 18.74 -19.48 10.59
C GLY A 209 17.89 -18.66 11.58
N ALA A 210 18.47 -17.65 12.23
CA ALA A 210 17.70 -16.71 13.04
C ALA A 210 16.62 -16.05 12.20
N ARG A 211 15.42 -15.89 12.78
CA ARG A 211 14.25 -15.29 12.12
C ARG A 211 13.72 -14.13 12.95
N ALA A 212 13.33 -13.07 12.28
CA ALA A 212 12.60 -11.99 12.92
C ALA A 212 11.19 -12.45 13.34
N ASN A 213 10.68 -11.93 14.45
CA ASN A 213 9.33 -12.23 14.94
C ASN A 213 8.25 -11.69 13.99
N TYR A 214 8.55 -10.60 13.30
CA TYR A 214 7.61 -9.91 12.40
C TYR A 214 8.27 -9.62 11.05
N ARG A 215 7.45 -9.38 10.02
CA ARG A 215 7.93 -9.03 8.68
C ARG A 215 8.34 -7.55 8.56
N ALA A 216 7.76 -6.68 9.38
CA ALA A 216 8.05 -5.26 9.42
C ALA A 216 9.19 -4.98 10.41
N THR A 217 10.13 -4.10 10.03
CA THR A 217 11.32 -3.78 10.81
C THR A 217 10.97 -3.12 12.14
N ASP A 218 10.03 -2.21 12.15
CA ASP A 218 9.55 -1.49 13.34
C ASP A 218 8.95 -2.45 14.39
N MET A 219 8.10 -3.38 13.97
CA MET A 219 7.52 -4.39 14.84
C MET A 219 8.56 -5.38 15.35
N SER A 220 9.51 -5.79 14.47
CA SER A 220 10.60 -6.69 14.87
C SER A 220 11.53 -6.02 15.88
N LEU A 221 11.89 -4.75 15.68
CA LEU A 221 12.70 -3.99 16.61
C LEU A 221 11.98 -3.76 17.95
N ALA A 222 10.69 -3.39 17.90
CA ALA A 222 9.91 -3.23 19.11
C ALA A 222 9.84 -4.53 19.92
N SER A 223 9.60 -5.67 19.27
CA SER A 223 9.61 -6.99 19.92
C SER A 223 10.98 -7.37 20.51
N ILE A 224 12.07 -7.09 19.79
CA ILE A 224 13.42 -7.36 20.28
C ILE A 224 13.74 -6.49 21.50
N LEU A 225 13.44 -5.20 21.45
CA LEU A 225 13.74 -4.25 22.52
C LEU A 225 12.85 -4.46 23.75
N SER A 226 11.61 -4.91 23.58
CA SER A 226 10.72 -5.26 24.69
C SER A 226 10.97 -6.68 25.22
N MET A 227 11.76 -7.50 24.55
CA MET A 227 11.97 -8.94 24.82
C MET A 227 10.64 -9.72 24.89
N ASP A 228 9.64 -9.30 24.11
CA ASP A 228 8.31 -9.91 24.09
C ASP A 228 7.74 -9.91 22.67
N THR A 229 6.66 -10.66 22.45
CA THR A 229 5.83 -10.59 21.25
C THR A 229 4.79 -9.47 21.40
N LEU A 230 4.58 -8.70 20.33
CA LEU A 230 3.63 -7.58 20.28
C LEU A 230 2.21 -8.04 19.96
#